data_19cc3f57f4292d79d2b0e24f3971bfc9
#
_entry.id   19cc3f57f4292d79d2b0e24f3971bfc9
#
_cell.length_a   1.000
_cell.length_b   1.000
_cell.length_c   1.000
_cell.angle_alpha   90.00
_cell.angle_beta   90.00
_cell.angle_gamma   90.00
#
_symmetry.space_group_name_H-M   'P 1'
#
loop_
_entity.id
_entity.type
_entity.pdbx_description
1 polymer ?
#
loop_
_entity_poly.entity_id
_entity_poly.type
_entity_poly.pdbx_seq_one_letter_code
_entity_poly.pdbx_strand_id
1 'polypeptide(L)'
;MPDFEYLVTHHAKLLQQVMVSDLHLSPNEPALMQAFLDLLDALAILPNLSRLWILGDWFEAWLGDDVANTNLMQSWLTPMVTKLQRLSDSGCQIYVMHGNRDFLIGQKFCSQFGGTLIKEPFYLQLNGQKVRLEHGDALCTDDKQYQRFRRIIQNPFTKRLLLALPIKKREQIAHDLRQRSQADNIKKSLHIMDVNELAVKKALQHADILIHGHTHRPAEHDIDGKKRLVLGDWRVDRDKVNALVGVVILNFPYLVKFSA
;
A
#
# COMPACT_ATOMS: atom_id res chain seq x y z
N MET A 1 -2.48 19.18 9.90
CA MET A 1 -2.89 18.18 8.86
C MET A 1 -4.36 17.92 9.09
N PRO A 2 -5.23 18.00 8.08
CA PRO A 2 -6.66 17.77 8.23
C PRO A 2 -6.94 16.34 8.65
N ASP A 3 -8.10 16.12 9.28
CA ASP A 3 -8.60 14.82 9.67
C ASP A 3 -9.49 14.24 8.55
N PHE A 4 -9.41 12.93 8.30
CA PHE A 4 -10.18 12.26 7.25
C PHE A 4 -11.69 12.26 7.55
N GLU A 5 -12.06 12.03 8.80
CA GLU A 5 -13.47 12.04 9.23
C GLU A 5 -14.09 13.42 9.02
N TYR A 6 -13.34 14.49 9.37
CA TYR A 6 -13.76 15.85 9.08
C TYR A 6 -14.02 16.10 7.59
N LEU A 7 -13.12 15.60 6.72
CA LEU A 7 -13.29 15.74 5.27
C LEU A 7 -14.50 14.96 4.75
N VAL A 8 -14.71 13.75 5.23
CA VAL A 8 -15.88 12.92 4.85
C VAL A 8 -17.19 13.61 5.29
N THR A 9 -17.21 14.20 6.49
CA THR A 9 -18.42 14.83 7.03
C THR A 9 -18.73 16.16 6.34
N HIS A 10 -17.73 17.00 6.08
CA HIS A 10 -17.96 18.39 5.66
C HIS A 10 -17.63 18.65 4.17
N HIS A 11 -16.79 17.81 3.56
CA HIS A 11 -16.24 18.00 2.22
C HIS A 11 -16.33 16.76 1.33
N ALA A 12 -17.25 15.83 1.61
CA ALA A 12 -17.40 14.56 0.90
C ALA A 12 -17.41 14.69 -0.64
N LYS A 13 -18.04 15.75 -1.17
CA LYS A 13 -18.12 16.02 -2.61
C LYS A 13 -16.79 16.40 -3.27
N LEU A 14 -15.78 16.80 -2.49
CA LEU A 14 -14.47 17.22 -2.98
C LEU A 14 -13.48 16.07 -3.04
N LEU A 15 -13.71 14.97 -2.31
CA LEU A 15 -12.85 13.79 -2.29
C LEU A 15 -13.04 12.98 -3.57
N GLN A 16 -11.98 12.86 -4.35
CA GLN A 16 -12.00 12.20 -5.66
C GLN A 16 -11.24 10.87 -5.68
N GLN A 17 -10.15 10.78 -4.92
CA GLN A 17 -9.33 9.59 -4.85
C GLN A 17 -8.76 9.43 -3.43
N VAL A 18 -8.54 8.18 -3.02
CA VAL A 18 -7.88 7.84 -1.76
C VAL A 18 -6.73 6.89 -2.03
N MET A 19 -5.64 7.05 -1.31
CA MET A 19 -4.41 6.28 -1.44
C MET A 19 -4.00 5.75 -0.07
N VAL A 20 -3.74 4.47 0.03
CA VAL A 20 -3.27 3.79 1.25
C VAL A 20 -2.05 2.95 0.95
N SER A 21 -1.21 2.73 1.94
CA SER A 21 -0.03 1.87 1.89
C SER A 21 0.31 1.35 3.28
N ASP A 22 1.07 0.26 3.37
CA ASP A 22 1.65 -0.27 4.62
C ASP A 22 0.60 -0.60 5.69
N LEU A 23 -0.50 -1.24 5.28
CA LEU A 23 -1.57 -1.66 6.19
C LEU A 23 -1.18 -2.89 7.01
N HIS A 24 -0.35 -3.77 6.43
CA HIS A 24 0.12 -5.01 7.07
C HIS A 24 -0.99 -5.89 7.65
N LEU A 25 -2.13 -5.99 6.95
CA LEU A 25 -3.27 -6.78 7.41
C LEU A 25 -2.89 -8.24 7.64
N SER A 26 -3.32 -8.77 8.77
CA SER A 26 -3.03 -10.13 9.22
C SER A 26 -4.17 -10.64 10.10
N PRO A 27 -4.46 -11.94 10.11
CA PRO A 27 -5.41 -12.52 11.06
C PRO A 27 -5.05 -12.29 12.54
N ASN A 28 -3.76 -12.03 12.82
CA ASN A 28 -3.26 -11.77 14.18
C ASN A 28 -3.44 -10.32 14.63
N GLU A 29 -3.82 -9.42 13.71
CA GLU A 29 -4.00 -7.99 13.97
C GLU A 29 -5.43 -7.55 13.55
N PRO A 30 -6.48 -8.02 14.28
CA PRO A 30 -7.86 -7.76 13.89
C PRO A 30 -8.22 -6.27 13.90
N ALA A 31 -7.56 -5.46 14.74
CA ALA A 31 -7.80 -4.02 14.79
C ALA A 31 -7.43 -3.33 13.47
N LEU A 32 -6.34 -3.73 12.80
CA LEU A 32 -5.97 -3.18 11.49
C LEU A 32 -6.99 -3.54 10.41
N MET A 33 -7.49 -4.79 10.44
CA MET A 33 -8.55 -5.21 9.52
C MET A 33 -9.82 -4.38 9.76
N GLN A 34 -10.25 -4.22 11.03
CA GLN A 34 -11.44 -3.43 11.34
C GLN A 34 -11.29 -1.99 10.88
N ALA A 35 -10.17 -1.34 11.16
CA ALA A 35 -9.90 0.02 10.72
C ALA A 35 -9.94 0.16 9.18
N PHE A 36 -9.44 -0.84 8.45
CA PHE A 36 -9.55 -0.83 7.00
C PHE A 36 -10.99 -1.01 6.52
N LEU A 37 -11.78 -1.86 7.19
CA LEU A 37 -13.22 -2.01 6.91
C LEU A 37 -13.99 -0.71 7.19
N ASP A 38 -13.65 0.00 8.25
CA ASP A 38 -14.24 1.30 8.60
C ASP A 38 -13.87 2.38 7.56
N LEU A 39 -12.62 2.36 7.07
CA LEU A 39 -12.24 3.21 5.94
C LEU A 39 -13.10 2.91 4.70
N LEU A 40 -13.27 1.62 4.35
CA LEU A 40 -14.08 1.25 3.18
C LEU A 40 -15.55 1.67 3.33
N ASP A 41 -16.11 1.63 4.53
CA ASP A 41 -17.46 2.15 4.79
C ASP A 41 -17.52 3.67 4.60
N ALA A 42 -16.54 4.40 5.10
CA ALA A 42 -16.44 5.83 4.88
C ALA A 42 -16.24 6.20 3.40
N LEU A 43 -15.52 5.38 2.63
CA LEU A 43 -15.36 5.56 1.18
C LEU A 43 -16.65 5.32 0.41
N ALA A 44 -17.47 4.36 0.84
CA ALA A 44 -18.72 3.99 0.16
C ALA A 44 -19.78 5.09 0.14
N ILE A 45 -19.71 6.06 1.05
CA ILE A 45 -20.62 7.20 1.10
C ILE A 45 -20.14 8.45 0.34
N LEU A 46 -18.91 8.40 -0.24
CA LEU A 46 -18.34 9.53 -0.98
C LEU A 46 -18.90 9.61 -2.41
N PRO A 47 -19.65 10.67 -2.75
CA PRO A 47 -20.39 10.72 -4.03
C PRO A 47 -19.51 10.84 -5.27
N ASN A 48 -18.29 11.33 -5.14
CA ASN A 48 -17.38 11.61 -6.24
C ASN A 48 -16.09 10.78 -6.18
N LEU A 49 -16.04 9.75 -5.33
CA LEU A 49 -14.88 8.87 -5.27
C LEU A 49 -14.74 8.08 -6.55
N SER A 50 -13.65 8.33 -7.27
CA SER A 50 -13.36 7.70 -8.56
C SER A 50 -12.29 6.61 -8.47
N ARG A 51 -11.38 6.69 -7.50
CA ARG A 51 -10.27 5.73 -7.37
C ARG A 51 -9.86 5.47 -5.93
N LEU A 52 -9.57 4.20 -5.67
CA LEU A 52 -8.84 3.73 -4.48
C LEU A 52 -7.51 3.11 -4.92
N TRP A 53 -6.40 3.57 -4.33
CA TRP A 53 -5.06 3.07 -4.60
C TRP A 53 -4.50 2.39 -3.37
N ILE A 54 -4.09 1.13 -3.50
CA ILE A 54 -3.42 0.36 -2.46
C ILE A 54 -1.97 0.16 -2.93
N LEU A 55 -1.05 0.93 -2.33
CA LEU A 55 0.32 1.11 -2.83
C LEU A 55 1.34 0.18 -2.13
N GLY A 56 0.98 -1.09 -1.99
CA GLY A 56 1.86 -2.14 -1.45
C GLY A 56 1.80 -2.30 0.06
N ASP A 57 2.33 -3.43 0.50
CA ASP A 57 2.29 -3.89 1.89
C ASP A 57 0.88 -3.82 2.50
N TRP A 58 -0.10 -4.21 1.68
CA TRP A 58 -1.49 -4.35 2.09
C TRP A 58 -1.64 -5.46 3.13
N PHE A 59 -0.96 -6.59 2.88
CA PHE A 59 -0.91 -7.71 3.81
C PHE A 59 0.47 -7.86 4.44
N GLU A 60 0.49 -8.36 5.68
CA GLU A 60 1.72 -8.70 6.38
C GLU A 60 2.54 -9.76 5.64
N ALA A 61 1.88 -10.68 4.95
CA ALA A 61 2.44 -11.61 3.99
C ALA A 61 1.32 -12.10 3.05
N TRP A 62 1.62 -12.21 1.77
CA TRP A 62 0.73 -12.87 0.80
C TRP A 62 1.46 -14.01 0.13
N LEU A 63 0.91 -15.22 0.26
CA LEU A 63 1.58 -16.44 -0.17
C LEU A 63 1.15 -16.93 -1.55
N GLY A 64 0.24 -16.20 -2.20
CA GLY A 64 -0.34 -16.48 -3.50
C GLY A 64 -1.87 -16.53 -3.46
N ASP A 65 -2.52 -16.31 -4.60
CA ASP A 65 -3.98 -16.19 -4.70
C ASP A 65 -4.73 -17.49 -4.37
N ASP A 66 -4.05 -18.63 -4.44
CA ASP A 66 -4.60 -19.93 -4.06
C ASP A 66 -4.86 -20.04 -2.54
N VAL A 67 -4.10 -19.30 -1.73
CA VAL A 67 -4.28 -19.25 -0.27
C VAL A 67 -5.59 -18.57 0.11
N ALA A 68 -6.02 -17.57 -0.65
CA ALA A 68 -7.29 -16.88 -0.43
C ALA A 68 -8.51 -17.81 -0.51
N ASN A 69 -8.38 -18.94 -1.18
CA ASN A 69 -9.46 -19.94 -1.33
C ASN A 69 -9.48 -21.00 -0.21
N THR A 70 -8.55 -20.93 0.76
CA THR A 70 -8.61 -21.81 1.94
C THR A 70 -9.71 -21.32 2.88
N ASN A 71 -10.43 -22.25 3.54
CA ASN A 71 -11.57 -21.90 4.39
C ASN A 71 -11.25 -20.82 5.43
N LEU A 72 -10.05 -20.90 6.05
CA LEU A 72 -9.61 -19.94 7.05
C LEU A 72 -9.42 -18.54 6.45
N MET A 73 -8.68 -18.44 5.34
CA MET A 73 -8.41 -17.15 4.70
C MET A 73 -9.66 -16.59 4.03
N GLN A 74 -10.50 -17.42 3.45
CA GLN A 74 -11.74 -16.99 2.83
C GLN A 74 -12.66 -16.30 3.84
N SER A 75 -12.88 -16.88 5.02
CA SER A 75 -13.72 -16.27 6.05
C SER A 75 -13.16 -14.93 6.55
N TRP A 76 -11.84 -14.82 6.67
CA TRP A 76 -11.16 -13.58 7.10
C TRP A 76 -11.19 -12.48 6.02
N LEU A 77 -11.03 -12.86 4.73
CA LEU A 77 -11.01 -11.91 3.62
C LEU A 77 -12.41 -11.48 3.15
N THR A 78 -13.43 -12.31 3.33
CA THR A 78 -14.77 -12.08 2.80
C THR A 78 -15.36 -10.70 3.14
N PRO A 79 -15.29 -10.19 4.38
CA PRO A 79 -15.84 -8.86 4.69
C PRO A 79 -15.19 -7.76 3.86
N MET A 80 -13.86 -7.80 3.74
CA MET A 80 -13.07 -6.84 2.98
C MET A 80 -13.36 -6.94 1.46
N VAL A 81 -13.30 -8.15 0.90
CA VAL A 81 -13.59 -8.39 -0.52
C VAL A 81 -14.99 -7.91 -0.88
N THR A 82 -15.99 -8.19 -0.03
CA THR A 82 -17.38 -7.74 -0.23
C THR A 82 -17.50 -6.22 -0.27
N LYS A 83 -16.82 -5.50 0.64
CA LYS A 83 -16.85 -4.03 0.68
C LYS A 83 -16.13 -3.42 -0.53
N LEU A 84 -14.97 -3.96 -0.90
CA LEU A 84 -14.24 -3.54 -2.10
C LEU A 84 -15.06 -3.79 -3.37
N GLN A 85 -15.74 -4.93 -3.49
CA GLN A 85 -16.62 -5.20 -4.61
C GLN A 85 -17.74 -4.17 -4.70
N ARG A 86 -18.46 -3.89 -3.59
CA ARG A 86 -19.49 -2.85 -3.56
C ARG A 86 -18.95 -1.48 -3.97
N LEU A 87 -17.74 -1.14 -3.55
CA LEU A 87 -17.07 0.09 -3.94
C LEU A 87 -16.77 0.11 -5.44
N SER A 88 -16.31 -1.00 -5.99
CA SER A 88 -16.10 -1.15 -7.44
C SER A 88 -17.41 -1.08 -8.23
N ASP A 89 -18.45 -1.74 -7.74
CA ASP A 89 -19.80 -1.73 -8.38
C ASP A 89 -20.42 -0.32 -8.39
N SER A 90 -20.06 0.54 -7.44
CA SER A 90 -20.46 1.96 -7.42
C SER A 90 -19.67 2.84 -8.40
N GLY A 91 -18.72 2.28 -9.15
CA GLY A 91 -17.91 2.97 -10.17
C GLY A 91 -16.52 3.40 -9.70
N CYS A 92 -16.12 3.11 -8.48
CA CYS A 92 -14.77 3.37 -8.01
C CYS A 92 -13.76 2.37 -8.60
N GLN A 93 -12.75 2.85 -9.30
CA GLN A 93 -11.66 2.03 -9.81
C GLN A 93 -10.67 1.70 -8.69
N ILE A 94 -10.41 0.42 -8.46
CA ILE A 94 -9.50 -0.04 -7.41
C ILE A 94 -8.21 -0.53 -8.03
N TYR A 95 -7.09 0.08 -7.63
CA TYR A 95 -5.76 -0.27 -8.10
C TYR A 95 -4.93 -0.83 -6.95
N VAL A 96 -4.29 -1.96 -7.19
CA VAL A 96 -3.42 -2.64 -6.22
C VAL A 96 -2.00 -2.68 -6.78
N MET A 97 -1.03 -2.30 -5.98
CA MET A 97 0.39 -2.37 -6.27
C MET A 97 1.06 -3.32 -5.28
N HIS A 98 2.08 -4.04 -5.72
CA HIS A 98 2.87 -4.87 -4.81
C HIS A 98 3.71 -4.04 -3.86
N GLY A 99 3.80 -4.47 -2.60
CA GLY A 99 4.88 -4.13 -1.71
C GLY A 99 5.95 -5.23 -1.64
N ASN A 100 6.79 -5.15 -0.64
CA ASN A 100 7.84 -6.14 -0.41
C ASN A 100 7.33 -7.36 0.39
N ARG A 101 6.17 -7.27 1.02
CA ARG A 101 5.58 -8.36 1.82
C ARG A 101 4.52 -9.14 1.07
N ASP A 102 3.87 -8.51 0.12
CA ASP A 102 2.73 -9.05 -0.59
C ASP A 102 2.95 -9.18 -2.12
N PHE A 103 4.21 -9.29 -2.53
CA PHE A 103 4.64 -9.37 -3.93
C PHE A 103 4.10 -10.56 -4.73
N LEU A 104 3.45 -11.53 -4.08
CA LEU A 104 2.77 -12.67 -4.70
C LEU A 104 1.26 -12.44 -4.91
N ILE A 105 0.72 -11.26 -4.60
CA ILE A 105 -0.65 -10.90 -5.01
C ILE A 105 -0.73 -11.00 -6.53
N GLY A 106 -1.75 -11.71 -7.01
CA GLY A 106 -2.04 -11.86 -8.43
C GLY A 106 -3.31 -11.13 -8.86
N GLN A 107 -3.45 -10.94 -10.17
CA GLN A 107 -4.67 -10.37 -10.75
C GLN A 107 -5.92 -11.19 -10.41
N LYS A 108 -5.78 -12.52 -10.21
CA LYS A 108 -6.90 -13.40 -9.89
C LYS A 108 -7.57 -13.04 -8.56
N PHE A 109 -6.78 -12.65 -7.53
CA PHE A 109 -7.32 -12.14 -6.28
C PHE A 109 -7.96 -10.77 -6.48
N CYS A 110 -7.27 -9.84 -7.15
CA CYS A 110 -7.80 -8.50 -7.42
C CYS A 110 -9.14 -8.55 -8.18
N SER A 111 -9.29 -9.50 -9.11
CA SER A 111 -10.52 -9.65 -9.89
C SER A 111 -11.75 -10.06 -9.06
N GLN A 112 -11.57 -10.58 -7.84
CA GLN A 112 -12.69 -10.93 -6.95
C GLN A 112 -13.50 -9.71 -6.51
N PHE A 113 -12.90 -8.52 -6.56
CA PHE A 113 -13.54 -7.26 -6.17
C PHE A 113 -13.46 -6.19 -7.26
N GLY A 114 -13.20 -6.57 -8.51
CA GLY A 114 -13.07 -5.61 -9.62
C GLY A 114 -11.79 -4.79 -9.61
N GLY A 115 -10.78 -5.18 -8.83
CA GLY A 115 -9.50 -4.49 -8.74
C GLY A 115 -8.54 -4.80 -9.89
N THR A 116 -7.63 -3.90 -10.15
CA THR A 116 -6.57 -4.01 -11.15
C THR A 116 -5.20 -4.01 -10.50
N LEU A 117 -4.42 -5.06 -10.74
CA LEU A 117 -3.02 -5.11 -10.31
C LEU A 117 -2.16 -4.26 -11.24
N ILE A 118 -1.47 -3.27 -10.68
CA ILE A 118 -0.60 -2.36 -11.42
C ILE A 118 0.88 -2.58 -11.05
N LYS A 119 1.75 -2.15 -11.96
CA LYS A 119 3.21 -2.20 -11.75
C LYS A 119 3.73 -0.84 -11.29
N GLU A 120 4.75 -0.86 -10.47
CA GLU A 120 5.52 0.34 -10.11
C GLU A 120 6.70 0.58 -11.07
N PRO A 121 7.08 1.84 -11.32
CA PRO A 121 6.31 3.02 -10.97
C PRO A 121 5.09 3.18 -11.86
N PHE A 122 3.97 3.64 -11.29
CA PHE A 122 2.78 4.00 -12.03
C PHE A 122 2.67 5.52 -12.14
N TYR A 123 2.20 6.02 -13.29
CA TYR A 123 2.09 7.47 -13.54
C TYR A 123 0.65 7.85 -13.84
N LEU A 124 0.21 8.95 -13.25
CA LEU A 124 -1.07 9.58 -13.56
C LEU A 124 -0.92 11.10 -13.66
N GLN A 125 -1.96 11.76 -14.17
CA GLN A 125 -2.03 13.22 -14.25
C GLN A 125 -3.06 13.74 -13.24
N LEU A 126 -2.67 14.74 -12.45
CA LEU A 126 -3.55 15.48 -11.56
C LEU A 126 -3.31 16.98 -11.79
N ASN A 127 -4.33 17.70 -12.20
CA ASN A 127 -4.26 19.15 -12.46
C ASN A 127 -3.05 19.59 -13.31
N GLY A 128 -2.75 18.82 -14.38
CA GLY A 128 -1.61 19.09 -15.26
C GLY A 128 -0.25 18.66 -14.70
N GLN A 129 -0.17 18.23 -13.45
CA GLN A 129 1.03 17.70 -12.82
C GLN A 129 1.15 16.19 -13.01
N LYS A 130 2.34 15.73 -13.36
CA LYS A 130 2.64 14.30 -13.46
C LYS A 130 2.95 13.73 -12.09
N VAL A 131 2.13 12.80 -11.63
CA VAL A 131 2.27 12.10 -10.34
C VAL A 131 2.84 10.72 -10.57
N ARG A 132 3.89 10.37 -9.82
CA ARG A 132 4.47 9.04 -9.75
C ARG A 132 4.01 8.35 -8.48
N LEU A 133 3.42 7.16 -8.63
CA LEU A 133 3.05 6.26 -7.55
C LEU A 133 4.01 5.06 -7.54
N GLU A 134 4.50 4.70 -6.37
CA GLU A 134 5.26 3.49 -6.14
C GLU A 134 5.15 3.03 -4.68
N HIS A 135 5.53 1.79 -4.38
CA HIS A 135 5.57 1.37 -2.99
C HIS A 135 6.66 2.12 -2.22
N GLY A 136 7.85 2.26 -2.79
CA GLY A 136 8.94 3.06 -2.22
C GLY A 136 10.20 2.27 -1.87
N ASP A 137 10.12 0.97 -1.74
CA ASP A 137 11.26 0.09 -1.43
C ASP A 137 12.38 0.14 -2.48
N ALA A 138 12.03 0.45 -3.73
CA ALA A 138 13.00 0.67 -4.81
C ALA A 138 13.88 1.91 -4.60
N LEU A 139 13.41 2.88 -3.81
CA LEU A 139 14.13 4.12 -3.51
C LEU A 139 15.16 3.95 -2.39
N CYS A 140 15.09 2.89 -1.58
CA CYS A 140 16.04 2.57 -0.51
C CYS A 140 17.33 1.97 -1.09
N THR A 141 18.03 2.74 -1.96
CA THR A 141 19.17 2.24 -2.74
C THR A 141 20.45 2.03 -1.94
N ASP A 142 20.51 2.57 -0.72
CA ASP A 142 21.64 2.41 0.19
C ASP A 142 21.67 1.02 0.83
N ASP A 143 20.51 0.38 0.99
CA ASP A 143 20.41 -1.02 1.39
C ASP A 143 20.69 -1.97 0.23
N LYS A 144 21.96 -2.10 -0.13
CA LYS A 144 22.39 -2.92 -1.27
C LYS A 144 22.02 -4.39 -1.12
N GLN A 145 21.97 -4.90 0.12
CA GLN A 145 21.58 -6.29 0.40
C GLN A 145 20.10 -6.47 0.08
N TYR A 146 19.27 -5.58 0.59
CA TYR A 146 17.83 -5.57 0.29
C TYR A 146 17.56 -5.41 -1.21
N GLN A 147 18.25 -4.48 -1.90
CA GLN A 147 18.05 -4.28 -3.35
C GLN A 147 18.44 -5.51 -4.20
N ARG A 148 19.42 -6.31 -3.77
CA ARG A 148 19.73 -7.61 -4.41
C ARG A 148 18.60 -8.62 -4.18
N PHE A 149 18.12 -8.74 -2.93
CA PHE A 149 17.00 -9.59 -2.57
C PHE A 149 15.73 -9.18 -3.34
N ARG A 150 15.40 -7.89 -3.38
CA ARG A 150 14.28 -7.34 -4.13
C ARG A 150 14.30 -7.76 -5.60
N ARG A 151 15.43 -7.65 -6.26
CA ARG A 151 15.59 -8.08 -7.66
C ARG A 151 15.30 -9.56 -7.88
N ILE A 152 15.66 -10.40 -6.92
CA ILE A 152 15.40 -11.83 -6.98
C ILE A 152 13.91 -12.12 -6.79
N ILE A 153 13.27 -11.59 -5.75
CA ILE A 153 11.86 -11.89 -5.45
C ILE A 153 10.90 -11.25 -6.44
N GLN A 154 11.26 -10.11 -7.04
CA GLN A 154 10.46 -9.44 -8.07
C GLN A 154 10.60 -10.10 -9.46
N ASN A 155 11.57 -10.99 -9.64
CA ASN A 155 11.76 -11.69 -10.90
C ASN A 155 10.55 -12.62 -11.18
N PRO A 156 9.91 -12.53 -12.36
CA PRO A 156 8.74 -13.35 -12.70
C PRO A 156 8.98 -14.85 -12.61
N PHE A 157 10.20 -15.31 -12.94
CA PHE A 157 10.57 -16.71 -12.84
C PHE A 157 10.63 -17.18 -11.38
N THR A 158 11.24 -16.39 -10.50
CA THR A 158 11.25 -16.66 -9.05
C THR A 158 9.83 -16.72 -8.48
N LYS A 159 8.97 -15.74 -8.82
CA LYS A 159 7.56 -15.75 -8.40
C LYS A 159 6.84 -17.03 -8.86
N ARG A 160 7.06 -17.44 -10.12
CA ARG A 160 6.46 -18.67 -10.65
C ARG A 160 6.95 -19.93 -9.91
N LEU A 161 8.25 -20.00 -9.58
CA LEU A 161 8.80 -21.11 -8.80
C LEU A 161 8.21 -21.14 -7.37
N LEU A 162 8.13 -19.99 -6.72
CA LEU A 162 7.51 -19.90 -5.39
C LEU A 162 6.05 -20.36 -5.42
N LEU A 163 5.26 -19.90 -6.38
CA LEU A 163 3.85 -20.26 -6.52
C LEU A 163 3.64 -21.76 -6.88
N ALA A 164 4.63 -22.42 -7.45
CA ALA A 164 4.60 -23.86 -7.69
C ALA A 164 4.84 -24.71 -6.43
N LEU A 165 5.34 -24.11 -5.34
CA LEU A 165 5.55 -24.82 -4.08
C LEU A 165 4.24 -25.00 -3.32
N PRO A 166 4.10 -26.09 -2.52
CA PRO A 166 2.99 -26.23 -1.59
C PRO A 166 2.89 -25.06 -0.60
N ILE A 167 1.67 -24.71 -0.19
CA ILE A 167 1.40 -23.58 0.72
C ILE A 167 2.29 -23.64 1.97
N LYS A 168 2.38 -24.80 2.64
CA LYS A 168 3.21 -24.98 3.83
C LYS A 168 4.69 -24.61 3.61
N LYS A 169 5.23 -24.89 2.42
CA LYS A 169 6.60 -24.50 2.08
C LYS A 169 6.74 -23.00 1.88
N ARG A 170 5.74 -22.36 1.28
CA ARG A 170 5.69 -20.89 1.12
C ARG A 170 5.57 -20.20 2.46
N GLU A 171 4.75 -20.72 3.38
CA GLU A 171 4.64 -20.25 4.77
C GLU A 171 6.00 -20.30 5.49
N GLN A 172 6.70 -21.43 5.40
CA GLN A 172 8.03 -21.56 6.01
C GLN A 172 9.03 -20.56 5.43
N ILE A 173 9.07 -20.40 4.11
CA ILE A 173 9.95 -19.44 3.44
C ILE A 173 9.62 -18.01 3.87
N ALA A 174 8.34 -17.63 3.90
CA ALA A 174 7.92 -16.29 4.32
C ALA A 174 8.30 -16.02 5.79
N HIS A 175 8.09 -17.01 6.68
CA HIS A 175 8.48 -16.92 8.07
C HIS A 175 9.99 -16.72 8.23
N ASP A 176 10.81 -17.54 7.56
CA ASP A 176 12.28 -17.46 7.64
C ASP A 176 12.80 -16.13 7.08
N LEU A 177 12.23 -15.66 5.98
CA LEU A 177 12.58 -14.34 5.40
C LEU A 177 12.24 -13.21 6.36
N ARG A 178 11.08 -13.29 7.04
CA ARG A 178 10.69 -12.30 8.03
C ARG A 178 11.62 -12.25 9.22
N GLN A 179 11.97 -13.41 9.80
CA GLN A 179 12.90 -13.49 10.93
C GLN A 179 14.26 -12.88 10.54
N ARG A 180 14.78 -13.21 9.36
CA ARG A 180 16.04 -12.63 8.85
C ARG A 180 15.95 -11.13 8.68
N SER A 181 14.86 -10.63 8.05
CA SER A 181 14.64 -9.19 7.86
C SER A 181 14.59 -8.45 9.20
N GLN A 182 13.91 -8.98 10.21
CA GLN A 182 13.86 -8.38 11.55
C GLN A 182 15.24 -8.35 12.21
N ALA A 183 15.99 -9.46 12.16
CA ALA A 183 17.35 -9.55 12.71
C ALA A 183 18.32 -8.59 12.00
N ASP A 184 18.21 -8.43 10.69
CA ASP A 184 19.02 -7.51 9.90
C ASP A 184 18.65 -6.04 10.17
N ASN A 185 17.36 -5.74 10.31
CA ASN A 185 16.88 -4.36 10.57
C ASN A 185 17.35 -3.84 11.94
N ILE A 186 17.46 -4.70 12.95
CA ILE A 186 18.03 -4.31 14.27
C ILE A 186 19.48 -3.84 14.14
N LYS A 187 20.23 -4.36 13.17
CA LYS A 187 21.65 -4.04 12.96
C LYS A 187 21.86 -2.85 12.02
N LYS A 188 20.84 -2.48 11.25
CA LYS A 188 20.93 -1.40 10.27
C LYS A 188 20.66 -0.04 10.91
N SER A 189 21.40 0.98 10.48
CA SER A 189 21.08 2.35 10.86
C SER A 189 19.75 2.77 10.21
N LEU A 190 19.01 3.61 10.91
CA LEU A 190 17.74 4.16 10.43
C LEU A 190 17.88 4.88 9.07
N HIS A 191 19.05 5.41 8.78
CA HIS A 191 19.36 6.11 7.53
C HIS A 191 19.42 5.15 6.33
N ILE A 192 19.98 3.95 6.50
CA ILE A 192 20.07 2.94 5.43
C ILE A 192 18.68 2.40 5.04
N MET A 193 17.74 2.40 6.00
CA MET A 193 16.37 1.92 5.78
C MET A 193 15.44 2.99 5.20
N ASP A 194 15.93 4.24 5.06
CA ASP A 194 15.16 5.32 4.43
C ASP A 194 15.42 5.39 2.92
N VAL A 195 14.62 6.17 2.22
CA VAL A 195 14.84 6.43 0.80
C VAL A 195 16.13 7.24 0.60
N ASN A 196 16.88 6.90 -0.42
CA ASN A 196 18.08 7.65 -0.80
C ASN A 196 17.67 8.94 -1.55
N GLU A 197 18.22 10.09 -1.14
CA GLU A 197 17.89 11.39 -1.72
C GLU A 197 18.14 11.47 -3.23
N LEU A 198 19.24 10.90 -3.73
CA LEU A 198 19.54 10.89 -5.16
C LEU A 198 18.54 10.04 -5.93
N ALA A 199 18.07 8.92 -5.34
CA ALA A 199 17.03 8.09 -5.94
C ALA A 199 15.69 8.85 -6.01
N VAL A 200 15.32 9.58 -4.95
CA VAL A 200 14.14 10.46 -4.93
C VAL A 200 14.25 11.56 -5.97
N LYS A 201 15.37 12.29 -6.02
CA LYS A 201 15.59 13.34 -7.03
C LYS A 201 15.51 12.78 -8.45
N LYS A 202 16.08 11.60 -8.69
CA LYS A 202 15.99 10.92 -9.99
C LYS A 202 14.55 10.54 -10.34
N ALA A 203 13.76 10.05 -9.37
CA ALA A 203 12.34 9.75 -9.55
C ALA A 203 11.55 11.00 -9.95
N LEU A 204 11.84 12.13 -9.29
CA LEU A 204 11.21 13.43 -9.54
C LEU A 204 11.71 14.13 -10.81
N GLN A 205 12.78 13.67 -11.47
CA GLN A 205 13.11 14.16 -12.83
C GLN A 205 12.02 13.84 -13.85
N HIS A 206 11.24 12.78 -13.61
CA HIS A 206 10.20 12.30 -14.50
C HIS A 206 8.77 12.52 -13.96
N ALA A 207 8.64 13.23 -12.84
CA ALA A 207 7.36 13.56 -12.21
C ALA A 207 7.47 14.87 -11.43
N ASP A 208 6.32 15.49 -11.16
CA ASP A 208 6.21 16.70 -10.33
C ASP A 208 5.88 16.34 -8.89
N ILE A 209 5.22 15.19 -8.69
CA ILE A 209 4.83 14.68 -7.38
C ILE A 209 5.21 13.20 -7.30
N LEU A 210 5.80 12.80 -6.18
CA LEU A 210 6.09 11.41 -5.83
C LEU A 210 5.25 11.02 -4.62
N ILE A 211 4.48 9.93 -4.72
CA ILE A 211 3.69 9.38 -3.62
C ILE A 211 4.10 7.94 -3.40
N HIS A 212 4.48 7.61 -2.17
CA HIS A 212 4.93 6.26 -1.81
C HIS A 212 4.70 5.94 -0.33
N GLY A 213 4.88 4.69 0.07
CA GLY A 213 4.87 4.19 1.44
C GLY A 213 6.22 3.67 1.91
N HIS A 214 6.24 2.45 2.42
CA HIS A 214 7.40 1.61 2.77
C HIS A 214 8.25 2.05 3.97
N THR A 215 8.55 3.35 4.10
CA THR A 215 9.51 3.81 5.12
C THR A 215 8.91 3.93 6.51
N HIS A 216 7.58 3.82 6.64
CA HIS A 216 6.84 4.05 7.89
C HIS A 216 7.15 5.41 8.55
N ARG A 217 7.45 6.42 7.71
CA ARG A 217 7.75 7.80 8.14
C ARG A 217 6.87 8.78 7.37
N PRO A 218 5.55 8.71 7.60
CA PRO A 218 4.62 9.48 6.83
C PRO A 218 4.84 10.98 7.03
N ALA A 219 5.05 11.69 5.92
CA ALA A 219 5.33 13.12 5.88
C ALA A 219 5.15 13.69 4.47
N GLU A 220 5.00 15.01 4.40
CA GLU A 220 5.11 15.78 3.17
C GLU A 220 6.48 16.46 3.13
N HIS A 221 7.17 16.33 2.01
CA HIS A 221 8.49 16.93 1.77
C HIS A 221 8.47 17.78 0.52
N ASP A 222 9.17 18.90 0.56
CA ASP A 222 9.57 19.67 -0.62
C ASP A 222 10.98 19.24 -1.05
N ILE A 223 11.12 18.86 -2.31
CA ILE A 223 12.37 18.44 -2.91
C ILE A 223 12.62 19.31 -4.15
N ASP A 224 13.36 20.38 -3.98
CA ASP A 224 13.68 21.33 -5.03
C ASP A 224 12.42 21.87 -5.75
N GLY A 225 11.37 22.22 -4.98
CA GLY A 225 10.08 22.72 -5.46
C GLY A 225 9.10 21.65 -5.95
N LYS A 226 9.43 20.36 -5.82
CA LYS A 226 8.56 19.23 -6.13
C LYS A 226 8.11 18.53 -4.86
N LYS A 227 6.93 17.93 -4.90
CA LYS A 227 6.36 17.26 -3.72
C LYS A 227 6.72 15.80 -3.61
N ARG A 228 7.04 15.35 -2.39
CA ARG A 228 7.07 13.94 -2.01
C ARG A 228 6.10 13.73 -0.86
N LEU A 229 5.13 12.85 -1.06
CA LEU A 229 4.16 12.42 -0.04
C LEU A 229 4.48 10.99 0.37
N VAL A 230 4.70 10.77 1.66
CA VAL A 230 4.92 9.45 2.24
C VAL A 230 3.68 9.03 3.00
N LEU A 231 3.07 7.92 2.55
CA LEU A 231 1.86 7.34 3.13
C LEU A 231 2.21 6.35 4.24
N GLY A 232 1.15 5.86 4.89
CA GLY A 232 1.21 4.61 5.63
C GLY A 232 1.30 4.76 7.12
N ASP A 233 1.93 3.74 7.66
CA ASP A 233 2.19 3.53 9.06
C ASP A 233 0.91 3.38 9.89
N TRP A 234 0.12 2.36 9.50
CA TRP A 234 -1.05 1.97 10.25
C TRP A 234 -0.62 1.37 11.59
N ARG A 235 -0.87 2.10 12.66
CA ARG A 235 -0.45 1.73 14.01
C ARG A 235 -1.63 1.64 14.95
N VAL A 236 -1.63 0.58 15.73
CA VAL A 236 -2.51 0.47 16.89
C VAL A 236 -1.87 1.25 18.03
N ASP A 237 -2.55 2.30 18.49
CA ASP A 237 -2.17 3.06 19.68
C ASP A 237 -3.33 3.01 20.67
N ARG A 238 -3.10 2.31 21.80
CA ARG A 238 -4.13 1.98 22.79
C ARG A 238 -5.29 1.22 22.14
N ASP A 239 -6.46 1.86 21.98
CA ASP A 239 -7.67 1.26 21.41
C ASP A 239 -8.02 1.84 20.02
N LYS A 240 -7.10 2.58 19.40
CA LYS A 240 -7.32 3.22 18.10
C LYS A 240 -6.22 2.85 17.10
N VAL A 241 -6.63 2.77 15.86
CA VAL A 241 -5.70 2.68 14.73
C VAL A 241 -5.52 4.08 14.15
N ASN A 242 -4.26 4.49 13.99
CA ASN A 242 -3.90 5.75 13.36
C ASN A 242 -3.09 5.49 12.11
N ALA A 243 -3.34 6.28 11.06
CA ALA A 243 -2.60 6.24 9.81
C ALA A 243 -2.54 7.61 9.13
N LEU A 244 -1.61 7.78 8.19
CA LEU A 244 -1.66 8.86 7.21
C LEU A 244 -2.03 8.28 5.85
N VAL A 245 -3.15 8.74 5.31
CA VAL A 245 -3.65 8.36 4.00
C VAL A 245 -3.52 9.53 3.02
N GLY A 246 -3.33 9.22 1.75
CA GLY A 246 -3.37 10.21 0.69
C GLY A 246 -4.81 10.43 0.21
N VAL A 247 -5.18 11.68 -0.01
CA VAL A 247 -6.46 12.04 -0.62
C VAL A 247 -6.23 12.98 -1.79
N VAL A 248 -7.07 12.89 -2.82
CA VAL A 248 -7.10 13.89 -3.90
C VAL A 248 -8.37 14.72 -3.77
N ILE A 249 -8.18 16.01 -3.59
CA ILE A 249 -9.23 17.02 -3.46
C ILE A 249 -9.01 18.07 -4.56
N LEU A 250 -10.02 18.30 -5.40
CA LEU A 250 -9.94 19.24 -6.53
C LEU A 250 -8.71 19.00 -7.42
N ASN A 251 -8.38 17.72 -7.64
CA ASN A 251 -7.21 17.26 -8.39
C ASN A 251 -5.83 17.61 -7.79
N PHE A 252 -5.76 17.88 -6.49
CA PHE A 252 -4.51 18.04 -5.75
C PHE A 252 -4.38 16.96 -4.68
N PRO A 253 -3.21 16.29 -4.55
CA PRO A 253 -2.97 15.30 -3.51
C PRO A 253 -2.54 15.95 -2.19
N TYR A 254 -3.07 15.41 -1.08
CA TYR A 254 -2.76 15.81 0.29
C TYR A 254 -2.59 14.58 1.18
N LEU A 255 -1.85 14.75 2.28
CA LEU A 255 -1.87 13.80 3.39
C LEU A 255 -2.92 14.21 4.43
N VAL A 256 -3.66 13.23 4.93
CA VAL A 256 -4.65 13.43 5.98
C VAL A 256 -4.51 12.36 7.05
N LYS A 257 -4.86 12.70 8.29
CA LYS A 257 -4.91 11.73 9.38
C LYS A 257 -6.19 10.89 9.26
N PHE A 258 -6.02 9.59 9.37
CA PHE A 258 -7.12 8.64 9.53
C PHE A 258 -7.00 8.01 10.92
N SER A 259 -8.12 7.92 11.65
CA SER A 259 -8.22 7.25 12.94
C SER A 259 -9.51 6.45 13.00
N ALA A 260 -9.43 5.21 13.48
CA ALA A 260 -10.56 4.29 13.66
C ALA A 260 -10.47 3.58 15.01
#